data_6a0b91eec4a0d2128c628e934e8e470e
#
_entry.id   6a0b91eec4a0d2128c628e934e8e470e
#
_cell.length_a   1.000
_cell.length_b   1.000
_cell.length_c   1.000
_cell.angle_alpha   90.00
_cell.angle_beta   90.00
_cell.angle_gamma   90.00
#
_symmetry.space_group_name_H-M   'P 1'
#
loop_
_entity.id
_entity.type
_entity.pdbx_description
1 polymer ?
#
loop_
_entity_poly.entity_id
_entity_poly.type
_entity_poly.pdbx_seq_one_letter_code
_entity_poly.pdbx_strand_id
1 'polypeptide(L)'
;ETGPAICRKTESKDTISFSNNAIQSRKHMEYHSLSKSKADRHMEPFIIDVAATEDSDFVLSSHEGEEFIMVMEGIMEISYGKNTYLLEEGDSIYYDSIVPHHVHAYEGKAAKILAVIYTPI
;
A
#
# COMPACT_ATOMS: atom_id res chain seq x y z
N GLU A 1 -22.62 9.47 -8.99
CA GLU A 1 -21.70 10.14 -9.92
C GLU A 1 -21.01 9.15 -10.81
N THR A 2 -21.23 9.22 -12.10
CA THR A 2 -20.66 8.26 -13.05
C THR A 2 -19.48 8.82 -13.83
N GLY A 3 -19.14 10.10 -13.62
CA GLY A 3 -18.01 10.70 -14.31
C GLY A 3 -16.67 10.18 -13.78
N PRO A 4 -15.59 10.40 -14.55
CA PRO A 4 -14.27 10.01 -14.10
C PRO A 4 -13.80 10.92 -12.96
N ALA A 5 -12.90 10.39 -12.14
CA ALA A 5 -12.21 11.18 -11.14
C ALA A 5 -10.80 11.48 -11.65
N ILE A 6 -10.38 12.71 -11.50
CA ILE A 6 -9.02 13.11 -11.86
C ILE A 6 -8.35 13.61 -10.59
N CYS A 7 -7.18 13.05 -10.31
CA CYS A 7 -6.38 13.49 -9.16
C CYS A 7 -5.10 14.12 -9.70
N ARG A 8 -4.97 15.42 -9.49
CA ARG A 8 -3.74 16.11 -9.91
C ARG A 8 -2.64 15.84 -8.89
N LYS A 9 -1.41 15.93 -9.31
CA LYS A 9 -0.25 15.63 -8.47
C LYS A 9 -0.30 16.35 -7.12
N THR A 10 -0.79 17.59 -7.11
CA THR A 10 -0.86 18.39 -5.89
C THR A 10 -1.96 17.94 -4.93
N GLU A 11 -2.94 17.20 -5.42
CA GLU A 11 -4.09 16.77 -4.63
C GLU A 11 -3.85 15.44 -3.91
N SER A 12 -2.86 14.68 -4.32
CA SER A 12 -2.57 13.37 -3.74
C SER A 12 -1.79 13.45 -2.44
N LYS A 13 -1.59 14.66 -1.91
CA LYS A 13 -0.80 14.86 -0.68
C LYS A 13 -1.58 14.60 0.60
N ASP A 14 -2.91 14.51 0.50
CA ASP A 14 -3.75 14.31 1.69
C ASP A 14 -3.58 12.89 2.21
N THR A 15 -3.27 12.80 3.50
CA THR A 15 -3.08 11.52 4.17
C THR A 15 -4.39 10.96 4.66
N ILE A 16 -4.54 9.64 4.63
CA ILE A 16 -5.73 8.95 5.09
C ILE A 16 -5.54 8.46 6.52
N SER A 17 -6.60 8.58 7.32
CA SER A 17 -6.62 8.06 8.68
C SER A 17 -7.14 6.62 8.68
N PHE A 18 -6.58 5.79 9.55
CA PHE A 18 -6.97 4.39 9.70
C PHE A 18 -7.40 4.09 11.13
N SER A 19 -8.09 2.97 11.30
CA SER A 19 -8.42 2.47 12.63
C SER A 19 -7.13 2.11 13.39
N ASN A 20 -7.23 1.95 14.71
CA ASN A 20 -6.06 1.66 15.53
C ASN A 20 -5.28 0.43 15.08
N ASN A 21 -6.00 -0.66 14.75
CA ASN A 21 -5.32 -1.89 14.30
C ASN A 21 -4.62 -1.69 12.96
N ALA A 22 -5.26 -0.97 12.05
CA ALA A 22 -4.66 -0.66 10.76
C ALA A 22 -3.45 0.26 10.92
N ILE A 23 -3.52 1.21 11.87
CA ILE A 23 -2.39 2.10 12.15
C ILE A 23 -1.17 1.32 12.61
N GLN A 24 -1.35 0.31 13.47
CA GLN A 24 -0.24 -0.50 13.97
C GLN A 24 0.52 -1.20 12.84
N SER A 25 -0.20 -1.78 11.89
CA SER A 25 0.44 -2.50 10.78
C SER A 25 0.97 -1.58 9.69
N ARG A 26 0.52 -0.31 9.67
CA ARG A 26 0.86 0.64 8.60
C ARG A 26 1.52 1.92 9.08
N LYS A 27 2.03 1.93 10.31
CA LYS A 27 2.60 3.16 10.89
C LYS A 27 3.78 3.71 10.12
N HIS A 28 4.44 2.88 9.32
CA HIS A 28 5.58 3.27 8.49
C HIS A 28 5.16 3.73 7.10
N MET A 29 3.86 3.81 6.83
CA MET A 29 3.34 4.15 5.51
C MET A 29 2.49 5.41 5.56
N GLU A 30 2.68 6.28 4.59
CA GLU A 30 1.86 7.46 4.39
C GLU A 30 1.08 7.30 3.11
N TYR A 31 -0.23 7.15 3.23
CA TYR A 31 -1.12 6.86 2.10
C TYR A 31 -1.67 8.13 1.50
N HIS A 32 -1.57 8.26 0.18
CA HIS A 32 -2.14 9.38 -0.57
C HIS A 32 -3.14 8.82 -1.56
N SER A 33 -4.42 9.07 -1.32
CA SER A 33 -5.49 8.53 -2.17
C SER A 33 -5.49 9.19 -3.55
N LEU A 34 -5.68 8.39 -4.58
CA LEU A 34 -5.82 8.87 -5.94
C LEU A 34 -7.28 8.84 -6.40
N SER A 35 -8.20 8.38 -5.56
CA SER A 35 -9.58 8.13 -5.97
C SER A 35 -10.64 8.75 -5.07
N LYS A 36 -10.27 9.59 -4.13
CA LYS A 36 -11.23 10.06 -3.13
C LYS A 36 -12.39 10.87 -3.72
N SER A 37 -12.22 11.41 -4.93
CA SER A 37 -13.30 12.16 -5.58
C SER A 37 -14.24 11.29 -6.40
N LYS A 38 -13.99 9.98 -6.48
CA LYS A 38 -14.84 9.06 -7.22
C LYS A 38 -15.80 8.36 -6.27
N ALA A 39 -17.10 8.53 -6.51
CA ALA A 39 -18.13 7.82 -5.76
C ALA A 39 -18.26 6.38 -6.31
N ASP A 40 -18.73 5.47 -5.47
CA ASP A 40 -19.03 4.09 -5.83
C ASP A 40 -17.84 3.33 -6.44
N ARG A 41 -16.65 3.67 -5.98
CA ARG A 41 -15.45 2.97 -6.46
C ARG A 41 -15.29 1.65 -5.73
N HIS A 42 -14.70 0.68 -6.44
CA HIS A 42 -14.40 -0.64 -5.87
C HIS A 42 -12.91 -0.81 -5.63
N MET A 43 -12.10 -0.10 -6.38
CA MET A 43 -10.65 -0.11 -6.21
C MET A 43 -10.22 1.13 -5.45
N GLU A 44 -9.18 0.97 -4.61
CA GLU A 44 -8.60 2.08 -3.89
C GLU A 44 -7.13 2.23 -4.30
N PRO A 45 -6.85 3.09 -5.29
CA PRO A 45 -5.47 3.33 -5.69
C PRO A 45 -4.82 4.39 -4.82
N PHE A 46 -3.58 4.12 -4.43
CA PHE A 46 -2.79 5.02 -3.57
C PHE A 46 -1.38 5.18 -4.11
N ILE A 47 -0.81 6.35 -3.87
CA ILE A 47 0.64 6.50 -3.81
C ILE A 47 0.98 6.38 -2.33
N ILE A 48 1.95 5.54 -2.00
CA ILE A 48 2.34 5.33 -0.62
C ILE A 48 3.82 5.66 -0.45
N ASP A 49 4.10 6.58 0.47
CA ASP A 49 5.47 6.86 0.88
C ASP A 49 5.79 5.93 2.04
N VAL A 50 6.76 5.06 1.83
CA VAL A 50 7.15 4.04 2.80
C VAL A 50 8.40 4.52 3.51
N ALA A 51 8.25 4.84 4.78
CA ALA A 51 9.38 5.33 5.57
C ALA A 51 10.37 4.20 5.85
N ALA A 52 11.63 4.58 5.97
CA ALA A 52 12.65 3.65 6.43
C ALA A 52 12.29 3.17 7.84
N THR A 53 12.48 1.89 8.09
CA THR A 53 12.28 1.34 9.43
C THR A 53 13.36 0.31 9.69
N GLU A 54 13.80 0.28 10.95
CA GLU A 54 14.77 -0.72 11.41
C GLU A 54 14.10 -1.79 12.26
N ASP A 55 12.78 -1.64 12.49
CA ASP A 55 12.04 -2.65 13.24
C ASP A 55 12.03 -3.97 12.48
N SER A 56 12.26 -5.05 13.21
CA SER A 56 12.17 -6.39 12.64
C SER A 56 10.87 -7.08 13.05
N ASP A 57 10.12 -6.47 13.96
CA ASP A 57 8.87 -7.03 14.45
C ASP A 57 7.70 -6.39 13.72
N PHE A 58 7.29 -7.01 12.62
CA PHE A 58 6.20 -6.50 11.80
C PHE A 58 4.88 -7.15 12.17
N VAL A 59 3.83 -6.34 12.22
CA VAL A 59 2.47 -6.84 12.41
C VAL A 59 1.94 -7.25 11.05
N LEU A 60 1.63 -8.54 10.90
CA LEU A 60 1.09 -9.05 9.65
C LEU A 60 -0.37 -8.64 9.48
N SER A 61 -0.75 -8.28 8.26
CA SER A 61 -2.12 -7.96 7.89
C SER A 61 -2.77 -9.16 7.22
N SER A 62 -4.06 -9.33 7.43
CA SER A 62 -4.84 -10.35 6.75
C SER A 62 -6.27 -9.84 6.65
N HIS A 63 -6.80 -9.76 5.44
CA HIS A 63 -8.17 -9.29 5.20
C HIS A 63 -8.63 -9.80 3.84
N GLU A 64 -9.93 -9.81 3.64
CA GLU A 64 -10.47 -10.19 2.34
C GLU A 64 -10.10 -9.13 1.31
N GLY A 65 -9.93 -9.57 0.06
CA GLY A 65 -9.67 -8.69 -1.06
C GLY A 65 -8.38 -9.02 -1.75
N GLU A 66 -7.94 -8.07 -2.55
CA GLU A 66 -6.74 -8.22 -3.38
C GLU A 66 -5.94 -6.93 -3.33
N GLU A 67 -4.64 -7.05 -3.54
CA GLU A 67 -3.76 -5.89 -3.63
C GLU A 67 -2.82 -6.04 -4.80
N PHE A 68 -2.56 -4.93 -5.46
CA PHE A 68 -1.55 -4.80 -6.50
C PHE A 68 -0.59 -3.72 -6.07
N ILE A 69 0.71 -4.02 -6.12
CA ILE A 69 1.75 -3.05 -5.74
C ILE A 69 2.80 -2.99 -6.82
N MET A 70 3.18 -1.77 -7.22
CA MET A 70 4.30 -1.54 -8.12
C MET A 70 5.28 -0.60 -7.43
N VAL A 71 6.56 -0.97 -7.44
CA VAL A 71 7.59 -0.14 -6.83
C VAL A 71 7.96 0.99 -7.77
N MET A 72 7.81 2.23 -7.30
CA MET A 72 8.15 3.43 -8.07
C MET A 72 9.56 3.92 -7.76
N GLU A 73 9.97 3.83 -6.50
CA GLU A 73 11.30 4.25 -6.05
C GLU A 73 11.73 3.34 -4.91
N GLY A 74 13.00 2.99 -4.91
CA GLY A 74 13.56 2.20 -3.83
C GLY A 74 13.36 0.70 -4.02
N ILE A 75 13.49 -0.04 -2.93
CA ILE A 75 13.35 -1.49 -2.90
C ILE A 75 12.39 -1.85 -1.78
N MET A 76 11.42 -2.70 -2.09
CA MET A 76 10.45 -3.18 -1.12
C MET A 76 10.70 -4.63 -0.78
N GLU A 77 10.48 -4.98 0.46
CA GLU A 77 10.47 -6.38 0.91
C GLU A 77 9.05 -6.72 1.32
N ILE A 78 8.53 -7.81 0.78
CA ILE A 78 7.15 -8.22 1.04
C ILE A 78 7.17 -9.63 1.62
N SER A 79 6.68 -9.75 2.85
CA SER A 79 6.46 -11.04 3.48
C SER A 79 5.04 -11.47 3.13
N TYR A 80 4.91 -12.63 2.52
CA TYR A 80 3.61 -13.14 2.08
C TYR A 80 3.55 -14.62 2.42
N GLY A 81 2.69 -14.97 3.38
CA GLY A 81 2.66 -16.31 3.92
C GLY A 81 4.02 -16.66 4.52
N LYS A 82 4.65 -17.70 3.99
CA LYS A 82 5.96 -18.15 4.46
C LYS A 82 7.10 -17.67 3.60
N ASN A 83 6.80 -16.88 2.57
CA ASN A 83 7.80 -16.44 1.60
C ASN A 83 8.10 -14.96 1.75
N THR A 84 9.28 -14.56 1.34
CA THR A 84 9.69 -13.16 1.34
C THR A 84 10.21 -12.83 -0.05
N TYR A 85 9.75 -11.70 -0.59
CA TYR A 85 10.11 -11.25 -1.93
C TYR A 85 10.73 -9.87 -1.88
N LEU A 86 11.76 -9.65 -2.70
CA LEU A 86 12.34 -8.32 -2.90
C LEU A 86 11.90 -7.81 -4.24
N LEU A 87 11.40 -6.58 -4.28
CA LEU A 87 10.96 -5.92 -5.49
C LEU A 87 11.75 -4.64 -5.69
N GLU A 88 12.30 -4.46 -6.88
CA GLU A 88 13.03 -3.26 -7.27
C GLU A 88 12.14 -2.34 -8.10
N GLU A 89 12.63 -1.15 -8.42
CA GLU A 89 11.87 -0.21 -9.24
C GLU A 89 11.34 -0.86 -10.51
N GLY A 90 10.04 -0.67 -10.75
CA GLY A 90 9.36 -1.24 -11.90
C GLY A 90 8.80 -2.63 -11.67
N ASP A 91 9.23 -3.30 -10.62
CA ASP A 91 8.66 -4.62 -10.29
C ASP A 91 7.30 -4.47 -9.63
N SER A 92 6.47 -5.50 -9.77
CA SER A 92 5.13 -5.47 -9.17
C SER A 92 4.78 -6.84 -8.60
N ILE A 93 3.79 -6.82 -7.72
CA ILE A 93 3.21 -8.02 -7.13
C ILE A 93 1.71 -7.87 -7.04
N TYR A 94 1.00 -8.95 -7.27
CA TYR A 94 -0.47 -9.00 -7.15
C TYR A 94 -0.79 -10.19 -6.25
N TYR A 95 -1.55 -9.96 -5.17
CA TYR A 95 -1.82 -11.08 -4.25
C TYR A 95 -3.19 -10.97 -3.59
N ASP A 96 -3.64 -12.12 -3.08
CA ASP A 96 -4.85 -12.21 -2.28
C ASP A 96 -4.51 -11.77 -0.86
N SER A 97 -5.25 -10.79 -0.36
CA SER A 97 -4.93 -10.16 0.92
C SER A 97 -5.26 -11.02 2.13
N ILE A 98 -5.98 -12.14 1.93
CA ILE A 98 -6.33 -13.02 3.04
C ILE A 98 -5.11 -13.77 3.59
N VAL A 99 -4.10 -13.97 2.77
CA VAL A 99 -2.85 -14.59 3.23
C VAL A 99 -2.10 -13.55 4.07
N PRO A 100 -1.66 -13.90 5.28
CA PRO A 100 -0.94 -12.94 6.12
C PRO A 100 0.27 -12.35 5.39
N HIS A 101 0.38 -11.03 5.44
CA HIS A 101 1.40 -10.33 4.67
C HIS A 101 1.88 -9.07 5.39
N HIS A 102 3.05 -8.60 5.01
CA HIS A 102 3.58 -7.33 5.45
C HIS A 102 4.47 -6.74 4.35
N VAL A 103 4.40 -5.42 4.20
CA VAL A 103 5.11 -4.69 3.16
C VAL A 103 5.94 -3.61 3.83
N HIS A 104 7.23 -3.58 3.53
CA HIS A 104 8.12 -2.56 4.12
C HIS A 104 9.28 -2.27 3.18
N ALA A 105 9.94 -1.13 3.42
CA ALA A 105 11.11 -0.73 2.64
C ALA A 105 12.32 -1.56 3.08
N TYR A 106 13.15 -1.91 2.12
CA TYR A 106 14.29 -2.80 2.34
C TYR A 106 15.50 -2.05 2.91
N GLU A 107 16.16 -2.66 3.87
CA GLU A 107 17.42 -2.18 4.46
C GLU A 107 17.36 -0.74 5.00
N GLY A 108 16.23 -0.37 5.59
CA GLY A 108 16.14 0.91 6.26
C GLY A 108 16.23 2.13 5.34
N LYS A 109 15.88 1.98 4.07
CA LYS A 109 15.83 3.08 3.11
C LYS A 109 14.38 3.32 2.72
N ALA A 110 14.00 4.59 2.56
CA ALA A 110 12.64 4.94 2.16
C ALA A 110 12.35 4.45 0.73
N ALA A 111 11.08 4.18 0.47
CA ALA A 111 10.63 3.75 -0.86
C ALA A 111 9.30 4.41 -1.18
N LYS A 112 8.88 4.31 -2.43
CA LYS A 112 7.60 4.81 -2.88
C LYS A 112 6.95 3.75 -3.76
N ILE A 113 5.67 3.50 -3.51
CA ILE A 113 4.93 2.50 -4.28
C ILE A 113 3.60 3.05 -4.76
N LEU A 114 3.10 2.45 -5.84
CA LEU A 114 1.71 2.58 -6.26
C LEU A 114 1.01 1.32 -5.79
N ALA A 115 -0.06 1.47 -5.03
CA ALA A 115 -0.81 0.33 -4.54
C ALA A 115 -2.27 0.48 -4.93
N VAL A 116 -2.87 -0.61 -5.39
CA VAL A 116 -4.32 -0.65 -5.67
C VAL A 116 -4.89 -1.74 -4.77
N ILE A 117 -5.83 -1.33 -3.93
CA ILE A 117 -6.44 -2.22 -2.93
C ILE A 117 -7.90 -2.40 -3.27
N TYR A 118 -8.35 -3.64 -3.31
CA TYR A 118 -9.76 -3.98 -3.47
C TYR A 118 -10.24 -4.69 -2.22
N THR A 119 -11.27 -4.15 -1.61
CA THR A 119 -11.90 -4.76 -0.43
C THR A 119 -13.36 -5.01 -0.76
N PRO A 120 -13.80 -6.27 -0.85
CA PRO A 120 -15.18 -6.58 -1.20
C PRO A 120 -16.08 -6.37 0.01
N ILE A 121 -16.79 -5.29 0.06
CA ILE A 121 -17.87 -5.09 1.05
C ILE A 121 -18.58 -3.81 0.74
#